data_7b4fdb11a5c274a6a90a08fd09737359
#
_entry.id   7b4fdb11a5c274a6a90a08fd09737359
#
_cell.length_a   1.000
_cell.length_b   1.000
_cell.length_c   1.000
_cell.angle_alpha   90.00
_cell.angle_beta   90.00
_cell.angle_gamma   90.00
#
_symmetry.space_group_name_H-M   'P 1'
#
loop_
_entity.id
_entity.type
_entity.pdbx_description
1 polymer ?
#
loop_
_entity_poly.entity_id
_entity_poly.type
_entity_poly.pdbx_seq_one_letter_code
_entity_poly.pdbx_strand_id
1 'polypeptide(L)'
;MLIEFSRYLEINHTLVIEINGFTDNIGKEKDNQLLSEKRAKVVRDLILMNGISEDRVSYNGFGESSPLSNNDTEKGRSRNRRTEFRIISK
;
A
#
# COMPACT_ATOMS: atom_id res chain seq x y z
N MET A 1 6.95 3.51 -12.46
CA MET A 1 5.60 3.20 -11.97
C MET A 1 5.05 4.25 -11.01
N LEU A 2 5.72 4.56 -9.90
CA LEU A 2 5.23 5.59 -8.96
C LEU A 2 5.20 6.99 -9.56
N ILE A 3 6.13 7.31 -10.46
CA ILE A 3 6.13 8.60 -11.15
C ILE A 3 4.90 8.74 -12.04
N GLU A 4 4.54 7.68 -12.75
CA GLU A 4 3.36 7.65 -13.62
C GLU A 4 2.07 7.74 -12.81
N PHE A 5 2.03 7.06 -11.67
CA PHE A 5 0.88 7.11 -10.77
C PHE A 5 0.73 8.49 -10.16
N SER A 6 1.83 9.12 -9.75
CA SER A 6 1.82 10.49 -9.22
C SER A 6 1.31 11.47 -10.27
N ARG A 7 1.70 11.28 -11.53
CA ARG A 7 1.22 12.10 -12.65
C ARG A 7 -0.29 11.93 -12.86
N TYR A 8 -0.79 10.70 -12.71
CA TYR A 8 -2.22 10.45 -12.78
C TYR A 8 -2.98 11.22 -11.70
N LEU A 9 -2.46 11.24 -10.47
CA LEU A 9 -3.03 12.01 -9.38
C LEU A 9 -2.93 13.52 -9.60
N GLU A 10 -1.86 13.97 -10.24
CA GLU A 10 -1.65 15.37 -10.55
C GLU A 10 -2.69 15.86 -11.58
N ILE A 11 -2.98 15.04 -12.59
CA ILE A 11 -3.99 15.35 -13.59
C ILE A 11 -5.39 15.27 -12.97
N ASN A 12 -5.66 14.25 -12.17
CA ASN A 12 -6.95 14.04 -11.51
C ASN A 12 -6.88 14.62 -10.09
N HIS A 13 -6.79 15.94 -9.98
CA HIS A 13 -6.43 16.64 -8.75
C HIS A 13 -7.46 16.59 -7.63
N THR A 14 -8.65 16.03 -7.89
CA THR A 14 -9.67 15.82 -6.84
C THR A 14 -9.65 14.42 -6.24
N LEU A 15 -8.88 13.50 -6.81
CA LEU A 15 -8.80 12.13 -6.29
C LEU A 15 -8.11 12.09 -4.94
N VAL A 16 -8.73 11.36 -4.01
CA VAL A 16 -8.15 11.02 -2.71
C VAL A 16 -7.98 9.51 -2.66
N ILE A 17 -6.79 9.06 -2.34
CA ILE A 17 -6.46 7.64 -2.35
C ILE A 17 -5.93 7.18 -1.01
N GLU A 18 -5.99 5.87 -0.81
CA GLU A 18 -5.45 5.18 0.34
C GLU A 18 -4.49 4.10 -0.16
N ILE A 19 -3.33 4.02 0.46
CA ILE A 19 -2.32 3.01 0.14
C ILE A 19 -2.34 1.97 1.25
N ASN A 20 -2.58 0.72 0.89
CA ASN A 20 -2.73 -0.38 1.83
C ASN A 20 -1.63 -1.41 1.64
N GLY A 21 -0.89 -1.70 2.70
CA GLY A 21 0.19 -2.68 2.70
C GLY A 21 -0.25 -4.00 3.31
N PHE A 22 0.27 -5.09 2.75
CA PHE A 22 -0.07 -6.45 3.19
C PHE A 22 1.19 -7.30 3.24
N THR A 23 1.17 -8.31 4.12
CA THR A 23 2.26 -9.29 4.24
C THR A 23 1.73 -10.71 4.05
N ASP A 24 2.65 -11.68 3.96
CA ASP A 24 2.31 -13.08 4.18
C ASP A 24 2.21 -13.34 5.70
N ASN A 25 2.07 -14.62 6.09
CA ASN A 25 1.92 -14.98 7.49
C ASN A 25 3.22 -15.50 8.14
N ILE A 26 4.37 -15.30 7.52
CA ILE A 26 5.65 -15.70 8.09
C ILE A 26 6.08 -14.68 9.14
N GLY A 27 6.46 -15.16 10.31
CA GLY A 27 6.85 -14.33 11.43
C GLY A 27 5.67 -13.95 12.33
N LYS A 28 5.91 -13.06 13.26
CA LYS A 28 4.89 -12.65 14.23
C LYS A 28 3.88 -11.69 13.61
N GLU A 29 2.62 -11.88 13.93
CA GLU A 29 1.54 -11.03 13.44
C GLU A 29 1.79 -9.53 13.73
N LYS A 30 2.27 -9.23 14.94
CA LYS A 30 2.57 -7.85 15.35
C LYS A 30 3.67 -7.24 14.48
N ASP A 31 4.71 -8.01 14.17
CA ASP A 31 5.82 -7.55 13.33
C ASP A 31 5.35 -7.33 11.89
N ASN A 32 4.50 -8.22 11.39
CA ASN A 32 3.93 -8.09 10.06
C ASN A 32 3.00 -6.88 9.94
N GLN A 33 2.27 -6.56 11.00
CA GLN A 33 1.44 -5.37 11.05
C GLN A 33 2.31 -4.11 10.91
N LEU A 34 3.37 -4.02 11.69
CA LEU A 34 4.30 -2.88 11.62
C LEU A 34 5.00 -2.78 10.27
N LEU A 35 5.42 -3.92 9.73
CA LEU A 35 6.09 -3.97 8.44
C LEU A 35 5.19 -3.46 7.33
N SER A 36 3.92 -3.89 7.33
CA SER A 36 2.96 -3.47 6.31
C SER A 36 2.68 -1.96 6.38
N GLU A 37 2.60 -1.41 7.59
CA GLU A 37 2.44 0.03 7.79
C GLU A 37 3.64 0.81 7.23
N LYS A 38 4.85 0.35 7.53
CA LYS A 38 6.07 0.99 7.03
C LYS A 38 6.17 0.97 5.52
N ARG A 39 5.82 -0.15 4.91
CA ARG A 39 5.85 -0.28 3.45
C ARG A 39 4.84 0.64 2.78
N ALA A 40 3.63 0.71 3.32
CA ALA A 40 2.60 1.61 2.81
C ALA A 40 3.03 3.08 2.96
N LYS A 41 3.63 3.42 4.10
CA LYS A 41 4.13 4.77 4.37
C LYS A 41 5.22 5.18 3.38
N VAL A 42 6.16 4.28 3.07
CA VAL A 42 7.23 4.55 2.11
C VAL A 42 6.64 4.88 0.74
N VAL A 43 5.68 4.10 0.28
CA VAL A 43 5.02 4.34 -1.00
C VAL A 43 4.30 5.70 -0.99
N ARG A 44 3.56 6.01 0.09
CA ARG A 44 2.90 7.30 0.25
C ARG A 44 3.91 8.44 0.18
N ASP A 45 5.01 8.33 0.92
CA ASP A 45 6.02 9.39 0.99
C ASP A 45 6.67 9.63 -0.38
N LEU A 46 6.89 8.58 -1.17
CA LEU A 46 7.40 8.71 -2.53
C LEU A 46 6.43 9.48 -3.43
N ILE A 47 5.13 9.24 -3.27
CA ILE A 47 4.10 9.97 -4.02
C ILE A 47 4.11 11.46 -3.62
N LEU A 48 4.21 11.74 -2.31
CA LEU A 48 4.28 13.12 -1.84
C LEU A 48 5.51 13.85 -2.36
N MET A 49 6.64 13.15 -2.50
CA MET A 49 7.86 13.73 -3.06
C MET A 49 7.70 14.15 -4.52
N ASN A 50 6.71 13.61 -5.21
CA ASN A 50 6.38 14.01 -6.58
C ASN A 50 5.35 15.16 -6.65
N GLY A 51 5.12 15.84 -5.54
CA GLY A 51 4.31 17.05 -5.51
C GLY A 51 2.84 16.87 -5.18
N ILE A 52 2.44 15.67 -4.75
CA ILE A 52 1.05 15.42 -4.36
C ILE A 52 0.86 15.83 -2.90
N SER A 53 -0.25 16.50 -2.61
CA SER A 53 -0.57 17.00 -1.28
C SER A 53 -0.87 15.86 -0.29
N GLU A 54 -0.40 16.02 0.95
CA GLU A 54 -0.52 15.00 2.00
C GLU A 54 -1.97 14.61 2.30
N ASP A 55 -2.90 15.54 2.23
CA ASP A 55 -4.30 15.29 2.52
C ASP A 55 -5.02 14.45 1.46
N ARG A 56 -4.36 14.17 0.35
CA ARG A 56 -4.90 13.36 -0.73
C ARG A 56 -4.45 11.90 -0.68
N VAL A 57 -3.49 11.56 0.18
CA VAL A 57 -2.86 10.23 0.18
C VAL A 57 -2.69 9.76 1.62
N SER A 58 -3.54 8.84 2.04
CA SER A 58 -3.39 8.17 3.33
C SER A 58 -2.74 6.81 3.17
N TYR A 59 -2.37 6.17 4.27
CA TYR A 59 -1.79 4.84 4.24
C TYR A 59 -2.26 4.01 5.42
N ASN A 60 -2.32 2.70 5.21
CA ASN A 60 -2.67 1.74 6.26
C ASN A 60 -1.88 0.45 6.05
N GLY A 61 -1.60 -0.24 7.16
CA GLY A 61 -1.06 -1.57 7.13
C GLY A 61 -2.10 -2.56 7.63
N PHE A 62 -2.29 -3.64 6.90
CA PHE A 62 -3.21 -4.71 7.26
C PHE A 62 -2.48 -6.00 7.66
N GLY A 63 -1.14 -6.01 7.59
CA GLY A 63 -0.36 -7.19 7.95
C GLY A 63 -0.80 -8.41 7.15
N GLU A 64 -1.01 -9.51 7.85
CA GLU A 64 -1.41 -10.78 7.25
C GLU A 64 -2.92 -11.03 7.22
N SER A 65 -3.73 -10.02 7.58
CA SER A 65 -5.17 -10.20 7.82
C SER A 65 -6.03 -10.45 6.57
N SER A 66 -5.54 -10.13 5.39
CA SER A 66 -6.34 -10.22 4.16
C SER A 66 -5.57 -10.90 3.03
N PRO A 67 -5.30 -12.21 3.14
CA PRO A 67 -4.55 -12.92 2.11
C PRO A 67 -5.33 -13.03 0.81
N LEU A 68 -4.64 -12.82 -0.31
CA LEU A 68 -5.18 -13.07 -1.65
C LEU A 68 -5.04 -14.52 -2.05
N SER A 69 -4.05 -15.20 -1.48
CA SER A 69 -3.69 -16.55 -1.86
C SER A 69 -3.28 -17.35 -0.65
N ASN A 70 -3.07 -18.66 -0.85
CA ASN A 70 -2.66 -19.58 0.18
C ASN A 70 -1.24 -19.27 0.66
N ASN A 71 -1.03 -19.21 1.98
CA ASN A 71 0.28 -18.99 2.59
C ASN A 71 1.15 -20.25 2.68
N ASP A 72 0.62 -21.40 2.28
CA ASP A 72 1.35 -22.68 2.37
C ASP A 72 2.48 -22.82 1.35
N THR A 73 2.43 -22.04 0.28
CA THR A 73 3.45 -22.07 -0.76
C THR A 73 4.12 -20.70 -0.89
N GLU A 74 5.37 -20.71 -1.36
CA GLU A 74 6.08 -19.44 -1.62
C GLU A 74 5.38 -18.62 -2.71
N LYS A 75 4.80 -19.27 -3.70
CA LYS A 75 4.03 -18.57 -4.75
C LYS A 75 2.83 -17.84 -4.16
N GLY A 76 2.10 -18.49 -3.25
CA GLY A 76 0.97 -17.88 -2.57
C GLY A 76 1.40 -16.74 -1.65
N ARG A 77 2.46 -16.96 -0.87
CA ARG A 77 3.01 -15.94 0.02
C ARG A 77 3.47 -14.71 -0.75
N SER A 78 4.12 -14.91 -1.90
CA SER A 78 4.57 -13.82 -2.75
C SER A 78 3.41 -12.92 -3.20
N ARG A 79 2.26 -13.51 -3.51
CA ARG A 79 1.06 -12.77 -3.88
C ARG A 79 0.50 -11.98 -2.71
N ASN A 80 0.69 -12.47 -1.49
CA ASN A 80 0.20 -11.79 -0.29
C ASN A 80 1.06 -10.60 0.11
N ARG A 81 2.35 -10.61 -0.22
CA ARG A 81 3.26 -9.49 0.01
C ARG A 81 3.03 -8.42 -1.06
N ARG A 82 2.09 -7.52 -0.81
CA ARG A 82 1.66 -6.57 -1.83
C ARG A 82 1.28 -5.21 -1.24
N THR A 83 1.18 -4.24 -2.13
CA THR A 83 0.62 -2.92 -1.83
C THR A 83 -0.54 -2.70 -2.79
N GLU A 84 -1.66 -2.22 -2.26
CA GLU A 84 -2.86 -1.91 -3.03
C GLU A 84 -3.18 -0.43 -2.94
N PHE A 85 -3.78 0.10 -4.00
CA PHE A 85 -4.25 1.48 -4.05
C PHE A 85 -5.77 1.46 -4.09
N ARG A 86 -6.39 2.25 -3.22
CA ARG A 86 -7.84 2.34 -3.16
C ARG A 86 -8.27 3.80 -3.34
N ILE A 87 -9.21 4.04 -4.24
CA ILE A 87 -9.78 5.37 -4.42
C ILE A 87 -10.83 5.58 -3.34
N ILE A 88 -10.64 6.61 -2.51
CA ILE A 88 -11.54 6.94 -1.42
C ILE A 88 -12.59 7.94 -1.89
N SER A 89 -12.15 8.93 -2.69
CA SER A 89 -13.01 9.99 -3.13
C SER A 89 -12.57 10.48 -4.50
N LYS A 90 -13.50 10.87 -5.30
CA LYS A 90 -13.27 11.49 -6.62
C LYS A 90 -13.58 13.00 -6.53
#